data_a46323441dde29dbfec6aba29ed6e2ff
#
_entry.id   a46323441dde29dbfec6aba29ed6e2ff
#
_cell.length_a   1.000
_cell.length_b   1.000
_cell.length_c   1.000
_cell.angle_alpha   90.00
_cell.angle_beta   90.00
_cell.angle_gamma   90.00
#
_symmetry.space_group_name_H-M   'P 1'
#
loop_
_entity.id
_entity.type
_entity.pdbx_description
1 polymer ?
#
loop_
_entity_poly.entity_id
_entity_poly.type
_entity_poly.pdbx_seq_one_letter_code
_entity_poly.pdbx_strand_id
1 'polypeptide(L)'
;MYNFSVPDICDEFSDIQIGDLFLNSYGSKNKFFGQIHTAKCEHSNSIVKEFVNEQGEGKVLLIEHTGSELCSMVGDQIAQKAYENKWNGILTNGCIRDVEIIQNIDIGSVSYTHLRAHETQF
;
A
#
# COMPACT_ATOMS: atom_id res chain seq x y z
N MET A 1 -1.77 12.03 -16.01
CA MET A 1 -0.39 11.92 -15.47
C MET A 1 -0.04 13.15 -14.65
N TYR A 2 0.60 12.94 -13.53
CA TYR A 2 0.96 14.02 -12.64
C TYR A 2 2.45 14.36 -12.76
N ASN A 3 2.74 15.66 -12.72
CA ASN A 3 4.10 16.18 -12.90
C ASN A 3 4.69 16.71 -11.60
N PHE A 4 4.18 16.26 -10.47
CA PHE A 4 4.66 16.73 -9.18
C PHE A 4 5.31 15.60 -8.40
N SER A 5 6.14 15.95 -7.45
CA SER A 5 6.77 15.01 -6.53
C SER A 5 6.23 15.26 -5.11
N VAL A 6 6.50 14.32 -4.20
CA VAL A 6 6.13 14.52 -2.81
C VAL A 6 6.79 15.77 -2.21
N PRO A 7 8.09 16.04 -2.45
CA PRO A 7 8.68 17.29 -1.99
C PRO A 7 7.98 18.53 -2.52
N ASP A 8 7.58 18.52 -3.79
CA ASP A 8 6.86 19.66 -4.39
C ASP A 8 5.54 19.92 -3.66
N ILE A 9 4.81 18.87 -3.32
CA ILE A 9 3.56 18.99 -2.60
C ILE A 9 3.80 19.56 -1.21
N CYS A 10 4.82 19.08 -0.53
CA CYS A 10 5.15 19.56 0.81
C CYS A 10 5.56 21.03 0.81
N ASP A 11 6.24 21.48 -0.24
CA ASP A 11 6.65 22.87 -0.37
C ASP A 11 5.45 23.79 -0.62
N GLU A 12 4.46 23.31 -1.35
CA GLU A 12 3.32 24.13 -1.73
C GLU A 12 2.22 24.15 -0.68
N PHE A 13 2.03 23.06 0.02
CA PHE A 13 0.93 22.93 0.99
C PHE A 13 1.51 22.75 2.40
N SER A 14 1.44 23.79 3.20
CA SER A 14 2.02 23.77 4.55
C SER A 14 1.22 22.94 5.54
N ASP A 15 -0.04 22.64 5.24
CA ASP A 15 -0.93 21.89 6.13
C ASP A 15 -0.93 20.38 5.82
N ILE A 16 -0.03 19.94 4.98
CA ILE A 16 0.02 18.54 4.59
C ILE A 16 0.50 17.67 5.75
N GLN A 17 -0.13 16.52 5.89
CA GLN A 17 0.28 15.54 6.89
C GLN A 17 1.30 14.58 6.28
N ILE A 18 2.38 14.35 7.00
CA ILE A 18 3.44 13.46 6.55
C ILE A 18 3.39 12.21 7.42
N GLY A 19 3.34 11.05 6.76
CA GLY A 19 3.33 9.78 7.48
C GLY A 19 4.67 9.49 8.13
N ASP A 20 4.63 9.03 9.37
CA ASP A 20 5.83 8.64 10.11
C ASP A 20 6.04 7.14 9.94
N LEU A 21 6.48 6.75 8.73
CA LEU A 21 6.50 5.36 8.30
C LEU A 21 7.83 5.01 7.64
N PHE A 22 8.23 3.76 7.82
CA PHE A 22 9.24 3.15 6.93
C PHE A 22 8.50 2.48 5.79
N LEU A 23 8.93 2.78 4.56
CA LEU A 23 8.28 2.29 3.36
C LEU A 23 9.22 1.44 2.54
N ASN A 24 8.74 0.28 2.10
CA ASN A 24 9.45 -0.57 1.14
C ASN A 24 8.56 -0.78 -0.06
N SER A 25 9.07 -0.43 -1.24
CA SER A 25 8.30 -0.49 -2.48
C SER A 25 8.60 -1.78 -3.22
N TYR A 26 7.57 -2.47 -3.68
CA TYR A 26 7.68 -3.76 -4.34
C TYR A 26 7.09 -3.78 -5.75
N GLY A 27 6.12 -2.93 -6.05
CA GLY A 27 5.55 -2.85 -7.39
C GLY A 27 6.46 -2.12 -8.35
N SER A 28 6.16 -2.18 -9.63
CA SER A 28 6.96 -1.47 -10.63
C SER A 28 6.72 0.04 -10.58
N LYS A 29 5.57 0.45 -10.06
CA LYS A 29 5.23 1.86 -9.94
C LYS A 29 5.62 2.36 -8.54
N ASN A 30 6.53 3.31 -8.48
CA ASN A 30 7.02 3.84 -7.20
C ASN A 30 6.48 5.24 -6.90
N LYS A 31 5.56 5.74 -7.70
CA LYS A 31 4.88 7.02 -7.48
C LYS A 31 3.40 6.83 -7.81
N PHE A 32 2.55 7.04 -6.82
CA PHE A 32 1.10 6.90 -7.00
C PHE A 32 0.38 7.71 -5.96
N PHE A 33 -0.88 7.98 -6.22
CA PHE A 33 -1.73 8.67 -5.26
C PHE A 33 -3.18 8.32 -5.54
N GLY A 34 -4.03 8.60 -4.57
CA GLY A 34 -5.45 8.35 -4.71
C GLY A 34 -6.15 8.49 -3.38
N GLN A 35 -7.47 8.35 -3.42
CA GLN A 35 -8.27 8.35 -2.22
C GLN A 35 -8.05 7.05 -1.46
N ILE A 36 -7.80 7.15 -0.16
CA ILE A 36 -7.55 5.99 0.68
C ILE A 36 -8.84 5.20 0.89
N HIS A 37 -8.75 3.89 0.70
CA HIS A 37 -9.81 2.94 0.99
C HIS A 37 -9.21 1.89 1.92
N THR A 38 -9.66 1.84 3.16
CA THR A 38 -9.02 1.01 4.19
C THR A 38 -9.68 -0.35 4.31
N ALA A 39 -8.84 -1.39 4.37
CA ALA A 39 -9.26 -2.75 4.67
C ALA A 39 -8.56 -3.19 5.95
N LYS A 40 -9.35 -3.51 6.98
CA LYS A 40 -8.80 -4.00 8.24
C LYS A 40 -8.91 -5.52 8.28
N CYS A 41 -7.79 -6.17 8.50
CA CYS A 41 -7.68 -7.63 8.53
C CYS A 41 -7.09 -8.08 9.84
N GLU A 42 -7.61 -9.17 10.40
CA GLU A 42 -7.08 -9.73 11.64
C GLU A 42 -6.34 -11.03 11.38
N HIS A 43 -7.02 -12.02 10.83
CA HIS A 43 -6.41 -13.33 10.62
C HIS A 43 -6.33 -13.75 9.16
N SER A 44 -7.04 -13.09 8.28
CA SER A 44 -7.05 -13.48 6.87
C SER A 44 -7.15 -12.26 5.98
N ASN A 45 -6.83 -12.47 4.72
CA ASN A 45 -6.90 -11.40 3.72
C ASN A 45 -8.18 -11.49 2.87
N SER A 46 -9.24 -12.11 3.38
CA SER A 46 -10.47 -12.26 2.59
C SER A 46 -11.10 -10.92 2.22
N ILE A 47 -11.05 -9.93 3.12
CA ILE A 47 -11.58 -8.60 2.83
C ILE A 47 -10.75 -7.91 1.73
N VAL A 48 -9.45 -8.17 1.72
CA VAL A 48 -8.56 -7.64 0.67
C VAL A 48 -8.96 -8.21 -0.68
N LYS A 49 -9.22 -9.52 -0.73
CA LYS A 49 -9.63 -10.18 -1.97
C LYS A 49 -10.96 -9.61 -2.47
N GLU A 50 -11.88 -9.32 -1.57
CA GLU A 50 -13.13 -8.66 -1.93
C GLU A 50 -12.89 -7.30 -2.57
N PHE A 51 -12.09 -6.47 -1.89
CA PHE A 51 -11.87 -5.09 -2.35
C PHE A 51 -11.16 -5.04 -3.69
N VAL A 52 -10.15 -5.88 -3.92
CA VAL A 52 -9.43 -5.82 -5.21
C VAL A 52 -10.29 -6.30 -6.37
N ASN A 53 -11.40 -6.99 -6.10
CA ASN A 53 -12.36 -7.35 -7.13
C ASN A 53 -13.31 -6.21 -7.50
N GLU A 54 -13.29 -5.12 -6.74
CA GLU A 54 -14.10 -3.94 -7.00
C GLU A 54 -13.31 -2.93 -7.82
N GLN A 55 -14.01 -2.02 -8.47
CA GLN A 55 -13.39 -0.95 -9.24
C GLN A 55 -12.62 -0.02 -8.30
N GLY A 56 -11.33 0.12 -8.57
CA GLY A 56 -10.44 0.90 -7.70
C GLY A 56 -9.85 2.15 -8.35
N GLU A 57 -10.38 2.59 -9.47
CA GLU A 57 -9.84 3.75 -10.17
C GLU A 57 -9.87 4.99 -9.28
N GLY A 58 -8.71 5.63 -9.13
CA GLY A 58 -8.57 6.80 -8.27
C GLY A 58 -8.39 6.47 -6.80
N LYS A 59 -8.24 5.19 -6.44
CA LYS A 59 -8.16 4.76 -5.06
C LYS A 59 -6.85 4.06 -4.75
N VAL A 60 -6.40 4.21 -3.50
CA VAL A 60 -5.28 3.47 -2.95
C VAL A 60 -5.82 2.59 -1.84
N LEU A 61 -5.54 1.30 -1.92
CA LEU A 61 -5.99 0.34 -0.91
C LEU A 61 -5.00 0.32 0.24
N LEU A 62 -5.46 0.69 1.43
CA LEU A 62 -4.66 0.64 2.65
C LEU A 62 -5.10 -0.57 3.45
N ILE A 63 -4.20 -1.55 3.56
CA ILE A 63 -4.48 -2.79 4.26
C ILE A 63 -3.84 -2.71 5.64
N GLU A 64 -4.67 -2.75 6.67
CA GLU A 64 -4.21 -2.73 8.05
C GLU A 64 -4.42 -4.10 8.67
N HIS A 65 -3.34 -4.77 8.96
CA HIS A 65 -3.36 -6.07 9.64
C HIS A 65 -3.19 -5.84 11.13
N THR A 66 -4.18 -6.29 11.90
CA THR A 66 -4.20 -6.05 13.35
C THR A 66 -3.92 -7.30 14.17
N GLY A 67 -3.85 -8.46 13.53
CA GLY A 67 -3.55 -9.71 14.21
C GLY A 67 -2.08 -9.84 14.59
N SER A 68 -1.78 -10.78 15.46
CA SER A 68 -0.41 -11.04 15.90
C SER A 68 0.31 -12.02 14.98
N GLU A 69 -0.41 -12.75 14.13
CA GLU A 69 0.21 -13.69 13.22
C GLU A 69 0.82 -12.99 12.03
N LEU A 70 1.93 -13.57 11.56
CA LEU A 70 2.54 -13.09 10.32
C LEU A 70 1.81 -13.75 9.15
N CYS A 71 0.93 -13.00 8.53
CA CYS A 71 0.18 -13.47 7.36
C CYS A 71 0.55 -12.63 6.16
N SER A 72 0.67 -13.29 5.01
CA SER A 72 0.85 -12.56 3.77
C SER A 72 -0.47 -11.91 3.38
N MET A 73 -0.49 -10.59 3.32
CA MET A 73 -1.66 -9.83 2.94
C MET A 73 -1.73 -9.60 1.44
N VAL A 74 -0.59 -9.54 0.78
CA VAL A 74 -0.52 -9.27 -0.66
C VAL A 74 0.40 -10.28 -1.32
N GLY A 75 -0.12 -10.97 -2.32
CA GLY A 75 0.64 -11.82 -3.20
C GLY A 75 0.44 -11.36 -4.64
N ASP A 76 0.98 -12.13 -5.58
CA ASP A 76 0.92 -11.78 -7.01
C ASP A 76 -0.51 -11.72 -7.51
N GLN A 77 -1.39 -12.61 -7.06
CA GLN A 77 -2.76 -12.65 -7.54
C GLN A 77 -3.56 -11.43 -7.08
N ILE A 78 -3.36 -11.00 -5.83
CA ILE A 78 -4.02 -9.81 -5.31
C ILE A 78 -3.51 -8.57 -6.03
N ALA A 79 -2.20 -8.47 -6.23
CA ALA A 79 -1.61 -7.33 -6.95
C ALA A 79 -2.10 -7.29 -8.39
N GLN A 80 -2.16 -8.43 -9.06
CA GLN A 80 -2.63 -8.50 -10.43
C GLN A 80 -4.10 -8.11 -10.54
N LYS A 81 -4.93 -8.59 -9.62
CA LYS A 81 -6.36 -8.25 -9.62
C LYS A 81 -6.57 -6.76 -9.35
N ALA A 82 -5.78 -6.19 -8.44
CA ALA A 82 -5.84 -4.76 -8.16
C ALA A 82 -5.45 -3.95 -9.41
N TYR A 83 -4.43 -4.39 -10.13
CA TYR A 83 -4.03 -3.75 -11.37
C TYR A 83 -5.16 -3.81 -12.41
N GLU A 84 -5.76 -4.99 -12.59
CA GLU A 84 -6.84 -5.19 -13.56
C GLU A 84 -8.04 -4.30 -13.26
N ASN A 85 -8.33 -4.08 -11.99
CA ASN A 85 -9.46 -3.25 -11.57
C ASN A 85 -9.07 -1.80 -11.31
N LYS A 86 -7.90 -1.41 -11.78
CA LYS A 86 -7.43 -0.02 -11.86
C LYS A 86 -7.17 0.66 -10.52
N TRP A 87 -6.85 -0.13 -9.50
CA TRP A 87 -6.39 0.45 -8.25
C TRP A 87 -5.08 1.19 -8.48
N ASN A 88 -4.95 2.36 -7.87
CA ASN A 88 -3.76 3.19 -8.06
C ASN A 88 -2.56 2.64 -7.29
N GLY A 89 -2.79 1.99 -6.18
CA GLY A 89 -1.72 1.41 -5.39
C GLY A 89 -2.24 0.66 -4.18
N ILE A 90 -1.34 -0.05 -3.52
CA ILE A 90 -1.62 -0.83 -2.32
C ILE A 90 -0.58 -0.48 -1.27
N LEU A 91 -1.05 -0.18 -0.05
CA LEU A 91 -0.21 -0.01 1.13
C LEU A 91 -0.61 -1.05 2.16
N THR A 92 0.36 -1.74 2.75
CA THR A 92 0.05 -2.72 3.77
C THR A 92 1.11 -2.72 4.87
N ASN A 93 0.68 -2.94 6.11
CA ASN A 93 1.61 -3.22 7.21
C ASN A 93 1.86 -4.72 7.36
N GLY A 94 1.23 -5.54 6.53
CA GLY A 94 1.44 -6.97 6.52
C GLY A 94 2.56 -7.37 5.58
N CYS A 95 2.76 -8.66 5.46
CA CYS A 95 3.79 -9.20 4.60
C CYS A 95 3.35 -9.18 3.14
N ILE A 96 4.30 -8.94 2.25
CA ILE A 96 4.12 -9.06 0.81
C ILE A 96 4.96 -10.24 0.36
N ARG A 97 4.37 -11.11 -0.44
CA ARG A 97 5.09 -12.25 -1.01
C ARG A 97 5.11 -12.16 -2.52
N ASP A 98 5.80 -13.07 -3.17
CA ASP A 98 5.91 -13.13 -4.62
C ASP A 98 6.46 -11.82 -5.20
N VAL A 99 7.44 -11.26 -4.49
CA VAL A 99 8.01 -9.96 -4.82
C VAL A 99 8.56 -9.93 -6.25
N GLU A 100 9.16 -11.03 -6.69
CA GLU A 100 9.73 -11.12 -8.04
C GLU A 100 8.68 -10.94 -9.13
N ILE A 101 7.46 -11.40 -8.86
CA ILE A 101 6.36 -11.26 -9.80
C ILE A 101 5.75 -9.87 -9.68
N ILE A 102 5.53 -9.40 -8.45
CA ILE A 102 4.88 -8.12 -8.20
C ILE A 102 5.68 -6.96 -8.79
N GLN A 103 7.00 -7.04 -8.77
CA GLN A 103 7.84 -5.96 -9.29
C GLN A 103 7.65 -5.72 -10.79
N ASN A 104 7.03 -6.66 -11.49
CA ASN A 104 6.72 -6.52 -12.91
C ASN A 104 5.27 -6.10 -13.17
N ILE A 105 4.48 -5.91 -12.12
CA ILE A 105 3.09 -5.44 -12.25
C ILE A 105 3.08 -3.92 -12.13
N ASP A 106 2.42 -3.25 -13.07
CA ASP A 106 2.41 -1.79 -13.13
C ASP A 106 1.45 -1.19 -12.11
N ILE A 107 1.75 -1.41 -10.85
CA ILE A 107 0.97 -0.89 -9.74
C ILE A 107 1.94 -0.55 -8.60
N GLY A 108 1.59 0.44 -7.79
CA GLY A 108 2.32 0.70 -6.57
C GLY A 108 1.97 -0.35 -5.53
N SER A 109 2.95 -0.96 -4.93
CA SER A 109 2.74 -1.95 -3.87
C SER A 109 3.81 -1.72 -2.81
N VAL A 110 3.38 -1.27 -1.63
CA VAL A 110 4.29 -0.78 -0.60
C VAL A 110 3.92 -1.42 0.73
N SER A 111 4.93 -1.90 1.44
CA SER A 111 4.76 -2.28 2.83
C SER A 111 5.23 -1.16 3.72
N TYR A 112 4.59 -1.00 4.86
CA TYR A 112 4.96 0.06 5.78
C TYR A 112 5.05 -0.46 7.21
N THR A 113 5.90 0.22 8.00
CA THR A 113 6.05 -0.03 9.43
C THR A 113 5.97 1.32 10.11
N HIS A 114 5.17 1.43 11.15
CA HIS A 114 5.10 2.67 11.90
C HIS A 114 6.40 2.93 12.64
N LEU A 115 6.89 4.15 12.55
CA LEU A 115 8.05 4.59 13.29
C LEU A 115 7.57 5.13 14.64
N ARG A 116 7.89 4.41 15.70
CA ARG A 116 7.50 4.81 17.06
C ARG A 116 8.74 5.02 17.90
N ALA A 117 8.65 5.96 18.86
CA ALA A 117 9.80 6.29 19.70
C ALA A 117 10.37 5.07 20.40
N HIS A 118 9.50 4.21 20.94
CA HIS A 118 9.97 3.04 21.68
C HIS A 118 10.57 1.97 20.76
N GLU A 119 10.31 2.02 19.48
CA GLU A 119 10.91 1.08 18.52
C GLU A 119 12.39 1.35 18.35
N THR A 120 12.79 2.59 18.49
CA THR A 120 14.19 2.96 18.36
C THR A 120 15.00 2.57 19.58
N GLN A 121 14.35 2.10 20.61
CA GLN A 121 14.97 1.71 21.88
C GLN A 121 15.23 0.23 21.99
N PHE A 122 14.85 -0.52 21.03
CA PHE A 122 15.02 -1.99 21.02
C PHE A 122 16.45 -2.37 20.79
#